data_4072cccfda387cc6faeafb612f812885
#
_entry.id   4072cccfda387cc6faeafb612f812885
#
_cell.length_a   1.000
_cell.length_b   1.000
_cell.length_c   1.000
_cell.angle_alpha   90.00
_cell.angle_beta   90.00
_cell.angle_gamma   90.00
#
_symmetry.space_group_name_H-M   'P 1'
#
loop_
_entity.id
_entity.type
_entity.pdbx_description
1 polymer ?
#
loop_
_entity_poly.entity_id
_entity_poly.type
_entity_poly.pdbx_seq_one_letter_code
_entity_poly.pdbx_strand_id
1 'polypeptide(L)'
;PKFALAFALIENHYFMNLGFLENEDQLIKSSSIDKIRHIPAKIIQGRYDMICPVETAWELSKNWQEAELIIAPSSGHSAFEKEITHHLISATNEFSENV
;
A
#
# COMPACT_ATOMS: atom_id res chain seq x y z
N PRO A 1 -24.88 -8.88 -4.37
CA PRO A 1 -25.31 -8.83 -2.97
C PRO A 1 -24.42 -9.63 -2.03
N LYS A 2 -24.12 -10.89 -2.32
CA LYS A 2 -23.27 -11.72 -1.44
C LYS A 2 -21.84 -11.15 -1.30
N PHE A 3 -21.24 -10.73 -2.42
CA PHE A 3 -19.92 -10.10 -2.39
C PHE A 3 -19.92 -8.81 -1.58
N ALA A 4 -20.88 -7.92 -1.85
CA ALA A 4 -20.98 -6.64 -1.16
C ALA A 4 -21.19 -6.83 0.36
N LEU A 5 -22.02 -7.79 0.76
CA LEU A 5 -22.25 -8.09 2.17
C LEU A 5 -20.98 -8.64 2.84
N ALA A 6 -20.32 -9.61 2.23
CA ALA A 6 -19.08 -10.19 2.76
C ALA A 6 -17.98 -9.11 2.89
N PHE A 7 -17.81 -8.30 1.86
CA PHE A 7 -16.85 -7.19 1.85
C PHE A 7 -17.15 -6.21 2.99
N ALA A 8 -18.39 -5.75 3.09
CA ALA A 8 -18.80 -4.78 4.11
C ALA A 8 -18.62 -5.31 5.54
N LEU A 9 -18.93 -6.58 5.78
CA LEU A 9 -18.77 -7.22 7.10
C LEU A 9 -17.31 -7.29 7.52
N ILE A 10 -16.42 -7.71 6.61
CA ILE A 10 -14.98 -7.80 6.88
C ILE A 10 -14.39 -6.41 7.10
N GLU A 11 -14.68 -5.47 6.21
CA GLU A 11 -14.22 -4.09 6.32
C GLU A 11 -14.66 -3.45 7.64
N ASN A 12 -15.94 -3.56 7.98
CA ASN A 12 -16.48 -3.05 9.25
C ASN A 12 -15.78 -3.67 10.47
N HIS A 13 -15.54 -4.98 10.42
CA HIS A 13 -14.84 -5.67 11.51
C HIS A 13 -13.45 -5.08 11.75
N TYR A 14 -12.66 -4.86 10.70
CA TYR A 14 -11.35 -4.26 10.82
C TYR A 14 -11.41 -2.79 11.26
N PHE A 15 -12.32 -2.01 10.72
CA PHE A 15 -12.48 -0.60 11.11
C PHE A 15 -12.90 -0.45 12.57
N MET A 16 -13.86 -1.26 13.03
CA MET A 16 -14.32 -1.21 14.42
C MET A 16 -13.26 -1.65 15.43
N ASN A 17 -12.27 -2.39 15.01
CA ASN A 17 -11.15 -2.84 15.83
C ASN A 17 -9.84 -2.09 15.50
N LEU A 18 -9.91 -0.94 14.80
CA LEU A 18 -8.75 -0.11 14.43
C LEU A 18 -7.65 -0.91 13.72
N GLY A 19 -8.04 -1.87 12.87
CA GLY A 19 -7.12 -2.76 12.17
C GLY A 19 -6.33 -3.67 13.11
N PHE A 20 -6.72 -3.79 14.38
CA PHE A 20 -6.00 -4.52 15.44
C PHE A 20 -4.60 -3.93 15.71
N LEU A 21 -4.43 -2.65 15.42
CA LEU A 21 -3.18 -1.93 15.67
C LEU A 21 -3.23 -1.22 17.03
N GLU A 22 -2.09 -1.17 17.69
CA GLU A 22 -1.96 -0.50 19.00
C GLU A 22 -1.82 1.03 18.85
N ASN A 23 -1.18 1.47 17.75
CA ASN A 23 -0.93 2.87 17.45
C ASN A 23 -1.13 3.14 15.96
N GLU A 24 -1.49 4.37 15.60
CA GLU A 24 -1.72 4.78 14.21
C GLU A 24 -0.48 4.62 13.33
N ASP A 25 0.71 4.84 13.88
CA ASP A 25 1.98 4.76 13.16
C ASP A 25 2.66 3.38 13.24
N GLN A 26 2.03 2.40 13.88
CA GLN A 26 2.64 1.11 14.21
C GLN A 26 3.30 0.42 13.01
N LEU A 27 2.69 0.51 11.81
CA LEU A 27 3.20 -0.17 10.62
C LEU A 27 4.31 0.62 9.92
N ILE A 28 4.33 1.94 10.03
CA ILE A 28 5.26 2.81 9.30
C ILE A 28 6.46 3.26 10.11
N LYS A 29 6.42 3.09 11.43
CA LYS A 29 7.54 3.47 12.29
C LYS A 29 8.79 2.63 12.03
N SER A 30 9.94 3.22 12.23
CA SER A 30 11.24 2.60 11.93
C SER A 30 11.44 1.22 12.57
N SER A 31 11.03 1.04 13.83
CA SER A 31 11.17 -0.23 14.54
C SER A 31 10.35 -1.38 13.94
N SER A 32 9.22 -1.07 13.29
CA SER A 32 8.42 -2.06 12.57
C SER A 32 9.05 -2.37 11.21
N ILE A 33 9.49 -1.34 10.49
CA ILE A 33 10.14 -1.47 9.19
C ILE A 33 11.47 -2.21 9.29
N ASP A 34 12.20 -2.10 10.38
CA ASP A 34 13.47 -2.82 10.59
C ASP A 34 13.32 -4.34 10.43
N LYS A 35 12.15 -4.88 10.71
CA LYS A 35 11.86 -6.31 10.55
C LYS A 35 11.82 -6.76 9.08
N ILE A 36 11.50 -5.85 8.17
CA ILE A 36 11.32 -6.12 6.73
C ILE A 36 12.25 -5.29 5.86
N ARG A 37 13.09 -4.47 6.44
CA ARG A 37 13.97 -3.53 5.73
C ARG A 37 14.81 -4.19 4.64
N HIS A 38 15.23 -5.43 4.86
CA HIS A 38 16.04 -6.20 3.92
C HIS A 38 15.26 -6.75 2.71
N ILE A 39 13.94 -6.59 2.71
CA ILE A 39 13.08 -7.11 1.63
C ILE A 39 12.86 -5.99 0.61
N PRO A 40 13.22 -6.21 -0.66
CA PRO A 40 12.90 -5.24 -1.73
C PRO A 40 11.38 -5.07 -1.88
N ALA A 41 10.95 -3.84 -2.09
CA ALA A 41 9.54 -3.53 -2.25
C ALA A 41 9.30 -2.42 -3.28
N LYS A 42 8.12 -2.43 -3.87
CA LYS A 42 7.64 -1.33 -4.70
C LYS A 42 6.32 -0.83 -4.13
N ILE A 43 6.27 0.46 -3.83
CA ILE A 43 5.10 1.14 -3.31
C ILE A 43 4.51 1.95 -4.47
N ILE A 44 3.30 1.59 -4.89
CA ILE A 44 2.64 2.26 -6.01
C ILE A 44 1.47 3.05 -5.45
N GLN A 45 1.49 4.35 -5.67
CA GLN A 45 0.58 5.31 -5.06
C GLN A 45 -0.01 6.25 -6.10
N GLY A 46 -1.32 6.38 -6.12
CA GLY A 46 -2.00 7.42 -6.90
C GLY A 46 -1.81 8.79 -6.27
N ARG A 47 -1.41 9.77 -7.07
CA ARG A 47 -1.19 11.14 -6.59
C ARG A 47 -2.45 11.77 -5.99
N TYR A 48 -3.60 11.45 -6.56
CA TYR A 48 -4.91 11.99 -6.17
C TYR A 48 -5.73 11.04 -5.30
N ASP A 49 -5.07 10.08 -4.66
CA ASP A 49 -5.75 9.18 -3.74
C ASP A 49 -6.21 9.95 -2.49
N MET A 50 -7.53 10.11 -2.39
CA MET A 50 -8.17 10.84 -1.28
C MET A 50 -8.58 9.91 -0.13
N ILE A 51 -8.47 8.59 -0.33
CA ILE A 51 -8.81 7.58 0.69
C ILE A 51 -7.55 7.20 1.48
N CYS A 52 -6.46 6.91 0.75
CA CYS A 52 -5.15 6.63 1.31
C CYS A 52 -4.16 7.69 0.82
N PRO A 53 -3.99 8.80 1.54
CA PRO A 53 -3.20 9.94 1.07
C PRO A 53 -1.74 9.59 0.74
N VAL A 54 -1.18 10.27 -0.25
CA VAL A 54 0.19 10.08 -0.73
C VAL A 54 1.24 10.28 0.35
N GLU A 55 0.96 11.11 1.34
CA GLU A 55 1.85 11.39 2.46
C GLU A 55 2.23 10.13 3.24
N THR A 56 1.28 9.23 3.47
CA THR A 56 1.52 7.96 4.19
C THR A 56 2.47 7.05 3.41
N ALA A 57 2.27 6.94 2.09
CA ALA A 57 3.15 6.16 1.23
C ALA A 57 4.57 6.76 1.19
N TRP A 58 4.67 8.07 1.19
CA TRP A 58 5.95 8.78 1.21
C TRP A 58 6.69 8.57 2.55
N GLU A 59 5.99 8.67 3.68
CA GLU A 59 6.58 8.38 4.99
C GLU A 59 7.06 6.93 5.08
N LEU A 60 6.28 5.99 4.59
CA LEU A 60 6.68 4.59 4.51
C LEU A 60 7.97 4.42 3.70
N SER A 61 8.05 5.06 2.53
CA SER A 61 9.23 4.98 1.67
C SER A 61 10.49 5.59 2.30
N LYS A 62 10.34 6.64 3.10
CA LYS A 62 11.47 7.23 3.84
C LYS A 62 12.03 6.28 4.90
N ASN A 63 11.18 5.53 5.54
CA ASN A 63 11.56 4.59 6.58
C ASN A 63 12.04 3.25 6.02
N TRP A 64 11.67 2.93 4.79
CA TRP A 64 12.01 1.69 4.11
C TRP A 64 12.90 1.98 2.89
N GLN A 65 14.21 2.05 3.11
CA GLN A 65 15.17 2.45 2.07
C GLN A 65 15.24 1.52 0.87
N GLU A 66 14.94 0.23 1.06
CA GLU A 66 14.90 -0.76 -0.01
C GLU A 66 13.61 -0.71 -0.84
N ALA A 67 12.64 0.11 -0.42
CA ALA A 67 11.40 0.30 -1.16
C ALA A 67 11.54 1.43 -2.18
N GLU A 68 11.05 1.16 -3.39
CA GLU A 68 10.92 2.16 -4.45
C GLU A 68 9.50 2.72 -4.43
N LEU A 69 9.36 4.03 -4.27
CA LEU A 69 8.07 4.71 -4.35
C LEU A 69 7.80 5.18 -5.79
N ILE A 70 6.71 4.71 -6.37
CA ILE A 70 6.23 5.08 -7.69
C ILE A 70 4.91 5.82 -7.53
N ILE A 71 4.89 7.11 -7.89
CA ILE A 71 3.68 7.92 -7.84
C ILE A 71 3.07 7.96 -9.24
N ALA A 72 1.83 7.46 -9.36
CA ALA A 72 1.06 7.55 -10.59
C ALA A 72 0.43 8.96 -10.67
N PRO A 73 0.88 9.82 -11.61
CA PRO A 73 0.61 11.25 -11.56
C PRO A 73 -0.83 11.65 -11.84
N SER A 74 -1.61 10.78 -12.49
CA SER A 74 -2.99 11.06 -12.87
C SER A 74 -4.02 10.12 -12.24
N SER A 75 -3.61 9.31 -11.27
CA SER A 75 -4.45 8.27 -10.67
C SER A 75 -4.85 8.58 -9.23
N GLY A 76 -5.95 7.99 -8.82
CA GLY A 76 -6.46 8.01 -7.46
C GLY A 76 -6.26 6.69 -6.73
N HIS A 77 -7.33 6.19 -6.11
CA HIS A 77 -7.28 5.07 -5.18
C HIS A 77 -7.33 3.68 -5.82
N SER A 78 -8.02 3.54 -6.96
CA SER A 78 -8.32 2.21 -7.50
C SER A 78 -7.12 1.55 -8.17
N ALA A 79 -6.86 0.29 -7.79
CA ALA A 79 -5.87 -0.55 -8.45
C ALA A 79 -6.20 -0.84 -9.93
N PHE A 80 -7.44 -0.59 -10.35
CA PHE A 80 -7.91 -0.77 -11.73
C PHE A 80 -7.71 0.46 -12.61
N GLU A 81 -7.25 1.59 -12.08
CA GLU A 81 -6.85 2.72 -12.90
C GLU A 81 -5.61 2.35 -13.71
N LYS A 82 -5.58 2.79 -14.99
CA LYS A 82 -4.57 2.32 -15.96
C LYS A 82 -3.13 2.44 -15.47
N GLU A 83 -2.76 3.58 -14.91
CA GLU A 83 -1.39 3.80 -14.43
C GLU A 83 -1.06 2.88 -13.26
N ILE A 84 -1.98 2.73 -12.31
CA ILE A 84 -1.80 1.86 -11.14
C ILE A 84 -1.65 0.41 -11.60
N THR A 85 -2.57 -0.08 -12.44
CA THR A 85 -2.51 -1.43 -13.00
C THR A 85 -1.18 -1.66 -13.73
N HIS A 86 -0.76 -0.71 -14.55
CA HIS A 86 0.50 -0.80 -15.29
C HIS A 86 1.70 -0.97 -14.35
N HIS A 87 1.81 -0.14 -13.34
CA HIS A 87 2.93 -0.21 -12.39
C HIS A 87 2.90 -1.46 -11.52
N LEU A 88 1.71 -1.92 -11.10
CA LEU A 88 1.57 -3.17 -10.35
C LEU A 88 2.03 -4.37 -11.16
N ILE A 89 1.60 -4.47 -12.41
CA ILE A 89 2.00 -5.57 -13.31
C ILE A 89 3.50 -5.49 -13.60
N SER A 90 4.02 -4.31 -13.90
CA SER A 90 5.46 -4.12 -14.15
C SER A 90 6.30 -4.53 -12.94
N ALA A 91 5.88 -4.15 -11.73
CA ALA A 91 6.57 -4.51 -10.50
C ALA A 91 6.57 -6.03 -10.26
N THR A 92 5.43 -6.69 -10.44
CA THR A 92 5.33 -8.14 -10.26
C THR A 92 6.16 -8.91 -11.29
N ASN A 93 6.19 -8.44 -12.55
CA ASN A 93 7.03 -9.04 -13.59
C ASN A 93 8.51 -8.90 -13.25
N GLU A 94 8.94 -7.72 -12.81
CA GLU A 94 10.33 -7.47 -12.41
C GLU A 94 10.75 -8.38 -11.25
N PHE A 95 9.91 -8.53 -10.23
CA PHE A 95 10.19 -9.43 -9.13
C PHE A 95 10.24 -10.90 -9.57
N SER A 96 9.42 -11.32 -10.52
CA SER A 96 9.42 -12.70 -11.03
C SER A 96 10.71 -13.04 -11.80
N GLU A 97 11.33 -12.07 -12.46
CA GLU A 97 12.58 -12.25 -13.20
C GLU A 97 13.81 -12.42 -12.28
N ASN A 98 13.70 -11.97 -11.03
CA ASN A 98 14.78 -11.99 -10.05
C ASN A 98 14.69 -13.16 -9.05
N VAL A 99 13.79 -14.09 -9.28
CA VAL A 99 13.60 -15.27 -8.42
C VAL A 99 14.46 -16.44 -8.88
#